data_f412b78b981e2a78ef8d8b634250936a
#
_entry.id   f412b78b981e2a78ef8d8b634250936a
#
_cell.length_a   1.000
_cell.length_b   1.000
_cell.length_c   1.000
_cell.angle_alpha   90.00
_cell.angle_beta   90.00
_cell.angle_gamma   90.00
#
_symmetry.space_group_name_H-M   'P 1'
#
loop_
_entity.id
_entity.type
_entity.pdbx_description
1 polymer ?
#
loop_
_entity_poly.entity_id
_entity_poly.type
_entity_poly.pdbx_seq_one_letter_code
_entity_poly.pdbx_strand_id
1 'polypeptide(L)'
;QSAQIVEYAAGLMLKYDANYHSRLAEEDTTEEEPVAAPAEPVEQPAEDEPAEETAGGEATEESGQEQEETADKSIEEFCGLEGAVISYTGYEAKDVYPETAGDDLVFAMNASEGCKLIVLNFDVQNTGGQDLNLDMLSLGTKFKISLNGASPKYALTTMLENDLASYIGTIPAGGSENLVLICEIKGEEAGAIETIRLSMRNASGEAGLTLN
;
A
#
# COMPACT_ATOMS: atom_id res chain seq x y z
N GLN A 1 27.38 8.56 -27.18
CA GLN A 1 26.96 9.90 -26.69
C GLN A 1 25.87 9.81 -25.61
N SER A 2 24.90 8.87 -25.68
CA SER A 2 23.84 8.75 -24.69
C SER A 2 24.35 8.30 -23.31
N ALA A 3 25.29 7.39 -23.24
CA ALA A 3 25.88 6.91 -21.98
C ALA A 3 26.61 8.01 -21.20
N GLN A 4 27.32 8.88 -21.90
CA GLN A 4 28.04 10.02 -21.27
C GLN A 4 27.10 11.09 -20.70
N ILE A 5 25.91 11.27 -21.33
CA ILE A 5 24.91 12.22 -20.84
C ILE A 5 24.26 11.69 -19.54
N VAL A 6 23.98 10.38 -19.48
CA VAL A 6 23.43 9.75 -18.27
C VAL A 6 24.44 9.79 -17.10
N GLU A 7 25.69 9.51 -17.38
CA GLU A 7 26.77 9.55 -16.38
C GLU A 7 27.00 10.98 -15.83
N TYR A 8 26.96 11.98 -16.71
CA TYR A 8 27.08 13.38 -16.33
C TYR A 8 25.86 13.85 -15.49
N ALA A 9 24.66 13.48 -15.88
CA ALA A 9 23.43 13.83 -15.16
C ALA A 9 23.38 13.16 -13.76
N ALA A 10 23.78 11.88 -13.65
CA ALA A 10 23.89 11.18 -12.39
C ALA A 10 24.96 11.80 -11.47
N GLY A 11 26.12 12.18 -12.03
CA GLY A 11 27.18 12.87 -11.30
C GLY A 11 26.76 14.25 -10.78
N LEU A 12 25.94 14.99 -11.53
CA LEU A 12 25.39 16.27 -11.08
C LEU A 12 24.40 16.09 -9.93
N MET A 13 23.49 15.11 -9.99
CA MET A 13 22.54 14.83 -8.91
C MET A 13 23.26 14.45 -7.61
N LEU A 14 24.26 13.58 -7.68
CA LEU A 14 25.07 13.20 -6.51
C LEU A 14 25.89 14.36 -5.94
N LYS A 15 26.37 15.27 -6.77
CA LYS A 15 27.17 16.42 -6.32
C LYS A 15 26.37 17.47 -5.56
N TYR A 16 25.06 17.56 -5.82
CA TYR A 16 24.18 18.54 -5.18
C TYR A 16 23.31 17.95 -4.05
N ASP A 17 23.42 16.66 -3.79
CA ASP A 17 22.82 16.03 -2.62
C ASP A 17 23.75 16.16 -1.40
N ALA A 18 23.53 17.20 -0.62
CA ALA A 18 24.33 17.50 0.56
C ALA A 18 24.21 16.45 1.70
N ASN A 19 23.26 15.51 1.57
CA ASN A 19 22.97 14.47 2.58
C ASN A 19 23.30 13.05 2.09
N TYR A 20 23.96 12.92 0.93
CA TYR A 20 24.31 11.60 0.40
C TYR A 20 25.55 11.05 1.13
N HIS A 21 25.34 9.99 1.91
CA HIS A 21 26.41 9.16 2.44
C HIS A 21 26.44 7.83 1.66
N SER A 22 27.52 7.57 0.93
CA SER A 22 27.71 6.32 0.21
C SER A 22 27.71 5.14 1.18
N ARG A 23 26.86 4.14 0.93
CA ARG A 23 26.81 2.87 1.66
C ARG A 23 27.67 1.78 1.01
N LEU A 24 28.42 2.12 -0.03
CA LEU A 24 29.40 1.20 -0.61
C LEU A 24 30.62 1.22 0.31
N ALA A 25 30.93 0.08 0.91
CA ALA A 25 32.16 -0.13 1.64
C ALA A 25 33.33 0.03 0.64
N GLU A 26 34.28 0.88 0.97
CA GLU A 26 35.55 0.94 0.25
C GLU A 26 36.28 -0.41 0.44
N GLU A 27 36.58 -1.10 -0.64
CA GLU A 27 37.46 -2.27 -0.60
C GLU A 27 38.85 -1.82 -0.19
N ASP A 28 39.25 -2.29 1.00
CA ASP A 28 40.54 -2.10 1.61
C ASP A 28 41.63 -2.71 0.70
N THR A 29 42.43 -1.88 0.06
CA THR A 29 43.65 -2.32 -0.58
C THR A 29 44.78 -2.23 0.43
N THR A 30 45.10 -3.39 1.01
CA THR A 30 46.23 -3.61 1.91
C THR A 30 47.58 -3.29 1.23
N GLU A 31 48.40 -2.46 1.85
CA GLU A 31 49.87 -2.58 1.78
C GLU A 31 50.48 -2.26 3.15
N GLU A 32 51.43 -3.12 3.52
CA GLU A 32 52.02 -3.46 4.80
C GLU A 32 52.96 -2.40 5.42
N GLU A 33 52.86 -2.26 6.75
CA GLU A 33 53.81 -2.29 7.89
C GLU A 33 55.07 -1.37 7.90
N PRO A 34 55.83 -1.13 9.06
CA PRO A 34 55.59 -1.62 10.44
C PRO A 34 55.93 -0.67 11.64
N VAL A 35 55.44 -1.05 12.81
CA VAL A 35 56.00 -1.04 14.21
C VAL A 35 56.28 0.25 14.95
N ALA A 36 55.59 0.48 16.07
CA ALA A 36 56.10 0.52 17.44
C ALA A 36 55.04 0.92 18.48
N ALA A 37 54.82 0.11 19.48
CA ALA A 37 54.13 0.39 20.75
C ALA A 37 55.14 0.99 21.77
N PRO A 38 54.83 1.28 23.05
CA PRO A 38 53.57 1.33 23.81
C PRO A 38 53.45 2.52 24.79
N ALA A 39 52.34 2.75 25.43
CA ALA A 39 52.15 3.01 26.86
C ALA A 39 50.77 3.49 27.24
N GLU A 40 50.14 2.78 28.16
CA GLU A 40 48.97 3.06 29.00
C GLU A 40 49.28 4.06 30.10
N PRO A 41 48.36 4.33 31.06
CA PRO A 41 46.90 4.51 31.11
C PRO A 41 46.49 5.87 31.78
N VAL A 42 45.19 6.11 32.02
CA VAL A 42 44.64 6.65 33.30
C VAL A 42 43.27 7.31 33.12
N GLU A 43 42.29 6.64 33.74
CA GLU A 43 41.12 7.12 34.51
C GLU A 43 39.97 7.94 33.89
N GLN A 44 38.76 7.32 33.99
CA GLN A 44 37.43 7.91 34.09
C GLN A 44 37.27 8.85 35.30
N PRO A 45 36.29 9.77 35.38
CA PRO A 45 34.89 9.34 35.61
C PRO A 45 33.76 10.19 35.03
N ALA A 46 32.61 9.51 34.83
CA ALA A 46 31.24 9.81 35.20
C ALA A 46 30.47 11.04 34.70
N GLU A 47 29.26 10.67 34.23
CA GLU A 47 27.94 11.36 34.34
C GLU A 47 27.67 12.53 33.41
N ASP A 48 26.81 12.31 32.40
CA ASP A 48 25.41 12.76 32.38
C ASP A 48 24.69 12.25 31.12
N GLU A 49 23.61 11.45 31.27
CA GLU A 49 22.51 11.36 30.33
C GLU A 49 21.59 12.57 30.52
N PRO A 50 20.66 12.97 29.64
CA PRO A 50 19.99 12.20 28.60
C PRO A 50 19.69 13.00 27.31
N ALA A 51 19.32 12.33 26.24
CA ALA A 51 18.16 12.62 25.41
C ALA A 51 18.07 11.67 24.21
N GLU A 52 17.15 10.73 24.32
CA GLU A 52 16.55 10.01 23.19
C GLU A 52 15.88 11.00 22.23
N GLU A 53 16.23 10.91 20.97
CA GLU A 53 15.31 11.27 19.89
C GLU A 53 15.12 10.07 18.99
N THR A 54 14.17 9.24 19.39
CA THR A 54 13.53 8.22 18.54
C THR A 54 12.58 8.93 17.59
N ALA A 55 12.98 9.08 16.34
CA ALA A 55 12.03 9.35 15.27
C ALA A 55 11.35 8.03 14.86
N GLY A 56 10.45 7.56 15.68
CA GLY A 56 9.44 6.56 15.35
C GLY A 56 8.24 7.29 14.80
N GLY A 57 7.91 7.06 13.53
CA GLY A 57 6.63 7.48 12.96
C GLY A 57 5.52 6.68 13.64
N GLU A 58 4.93 7.28 14.65
CA GLU A 58 3.70 6.79 15.28
C GLU A 58 2.56 6.94 14.29
N ALA A 59 2.11 5.79 13.77
CA ALA A 59 0.77 5.67 13.25
C ALA A 59 -0.18 5.88 14.45
N THR A 60 -0.76 7.05 14.55
CA THR A 60 -1.78 7.37 15.53
C THR A 60 -2.96 6.44 15.29
N GLU A 61 -3.08 5.43 16.15
CA GLU A 61 -4.32 4.69 16.33
C GLU A 61 -5.35 5.63 16.94
N GLU A 62 -6.12 6.29 16.09
CA GLU A 62 -7.34 6.95 16.51
C GLU A 62 -8.40 5.87 16.73
N SER A 63 -8.43 5.30 17.96
CA SER A 63 -9.52 4.47 18.42
C SER A 63 -10.70 5.39 18.78
N GLY A 64 -11.48 5.74 17.78
CA GLY A 64 -12.79 6.37 17.91
C GLY A 64 -13.84 5.36 17.49
N GLN A 65 -14.44 4.67 18.45
CA GLN A 65 -15.73 4.01 18.27
C GLN A 65 -16.80 5.10 18.10
N GLU A 66 -17.08 5.42 16.86
CA GLU A 66 -18.39 5.95 16.46
C GLU A 66 -18.73 5.22 15.17
N GLN A 67 -19.59 4.21 15.29
CA GLN A 67 -20.39 3.73 14.17
C GLN A 67 -21.38 4.85 13.84
N GLU A 68 -20.92 5.92 13.20
CA GLU A 68 -21.82 6.79 12.49
C GLU A 68 -22.51 5.91 11.42
N GLU A 69 -23.84 5.85 11.51
CA GLU A 69 -24.69 5.29 10.45
C GLU A 69 -24.50 6.16 9.20
N THR A 70 -23.36 5.98 8.52
CA THR A 70 -23.13 6.60 7.23
C THR A 70 -24.15 6.02 6.25
N ALA A 71 -24.80 6.88 5.48
CA ALA A 71 -25.78 6.44 4.49
C ALA A 71 -25.14 5.42 3.55
N ASP A 72 -25.87 4.32 3.33
CA ASP A 72 -25.43 3.30 2.39
C ASP A 72 -25.50 3.85 0.97
N LYS A 73 -24.40 3.79 0.25
CA LYS A 73 -24.25 4.17 -1.16
C LYS A 73 -23.44 3.12 -1.89
N SER A 74 -23.77 2.87 -3.14
CA SER A 74 -22.89 2.10 -4.01
C SER A 74 -21.58 2.84 -4.29
N ILE A 75 -20.55 2.12 -4.72
CA ILE A 75 -19.23 2.68 -4.96
C ILE A 75 -19.30 3.72 -6.09
N GLU A 76 -20.00 3.38 -7.18
CA GLU A 76 -20.16 4.27 -8.33
C GLU A 76 -20.95 5.54 -7.97
N GLU A 77 -21.98 5.43 -7.13
CA GLU A 77 -22.75 6.57 -6.65
C GLU A 77 -21.88 7.50 -5.77
N PHE A 78 -21.13 6.91 -4.84
CA PHE A 78 -20.25 7.67 -3.96
C PHE A 78 -19.11 8.36 -4.70
N CYS A 79 -18.54 7.68 -5.68
CA CYS A 79 -17.45 8.19 -6.52
C CYS A 79 -17.91 9.08 -7.67
N GLY A 80 -19.23 9.18 -7.94
CA GLY A 80 -19.78 9.98 -9.04
C GLY A 80 -19.41 9.42 -10.42
N LEU A 81 -19.35 8.10 -10.56
CA LEU A 81 -18.97 7.42 -11.80
C LEU A 81 -20.21 7.19 -12.69
N GLU A 82 -20.50 8.14 -13.56
CA GLU A 82 -21.59 8.01 -14.52
C GLU A 82 -21.29 6.92 -15.57
N GLY A 83 -22.23 6.03 -15.80
CA GLY A 83 -22.11 4.94 -16.79
C GLY A 83 -21.31 3.72 -16.29
N ALA A 84 -20.82 3.71 -15.06
CA ALA A 84 -20.26 2.55 -14.41
C ALA A 84 -21.29 1.88 -13.51
N VAL A 85 -21.21 0.54 -13.41
CA VAL A 85 -21.85 -0.26 -12.39
C VAL A 85 -20.77 -1.11 -11.74
N ILE A 86 -20.62 -1.02 -10.41
CA ILE A 86 -19.62 -1.75 -9.65
C ILE A 86 -20.31 -2.78 -8.77
N SER A 87 -20.14 -4.05 -9.10
CA SER A 87 -20.76 -5.17 -8.43
C SER A 87 -19.75 -5.99 -7.65
N TYR A 88 -20.00 -6.20 -6.36
CA TYR A 88 -19.24 -7.15 -5.57
C TYR A 88 -19.53 -8.56 -6.03
N THR A 89 -18.50 -9.37 -6.32
CA THR A 89 -18.65 -10.72 -6.85
C THR A 89 -18.22 -11.81 -5.87
N GLY A 90 -17.68 -11.43 -4.73
CA GLY A 90 -17.26 -12.36 -3.70
C GLY A 90 -15.85 -12.05 -3.16
N TYR A 91 -15.39 -12.87 -2.22
CA TYR A 91 -14.05 -12.76 -1.68
C TYR A 91 -13.29 -14.07 -1.73
N GLU A 92 -11.98 -13.98 -1.66
CA GLU A 92 -11.06 -15.11 -1.53
C GLU A 92 -10.08 -14.86 -0.39
N ALA A 93 -9.73 -15.93 0.35
CA ALA A 93 -8.70 -15.89 1.36
C ALA A 93 -7.42 -16.55 0.82
N LYS A 94 -6.34 -15.79 0.68
CA LYS A 94 -5.09 -16.19 0.02
C LYS A 94 -3.89 -15.98 0.92
N ASP A 95 -2.83 -16.76 0.71
CA ASP A 95 -1.51 -16.49 1.29
C ASP A 95 -0.69 -15.55 0.40
N VAL A 96 -0.97 -15.60 -0.90
CA VAL A 96 -0.30 -14.80 -1.94
C VAL A 96 -1.33 -14.34 -2.96
N TYR A 97 -1.25 -13.10 -3.39
CA TYR A 97 -2.08 -12.57 -4.47
C TYR A 97 -1.28 -11.65 -5.41
N PRO A 98 -1.38 -11.79 -6.73
CA PRO A 98 -2.01 -12.90 -7.46
C PRO A 98 -1.24 -14.22 -7.29
N GLU A 99 -1.93 -15.37 -7.36
CA GLU A 99 -1.32 -16.69 -7.20
C GLU A 99 -0.54 -17.17 -8.43
N THR A 100 -0.88 -16.66 -9.59
CA THR A 100 -0.25 -17.06 -10.84
C THR A 100 1.08 -16.36 -11.02
N ALA A 101 2.16 -17.11 -10.79
CA ALA A 101 3.46 -16.76 -11.32
C ALA A 101 3.44 -17.00 -12.84
N GLY A 102 2.96 -16.03 -13.61
CA GLY A 102 3.27 -15.94 -15.03
C GLY A 102 4.65 -15.30 -15.19
N ASP A 103 5.32 -15.56 -16.31
CA ASP A 103 6.61 -14.89 -16.64
C ASP A 103 6.48 -13.35 -16.67
N ASP A 104 5.25 -12.83 -16.71
CA ASP A 104 4.90 -11.40 -16.74
C ASP A 104 4.50 -10.83 -15.38
N LEU A 105 4.48 -11.63 -14.29
CA LEU A 105 4.10 -11.14 -12.98
C LEU A 105 5.21 -10.30 -12.35
N VAL A 106 5.02 -9.00 -12.37
CA VAL A 106 5.99 -8.03 -11.82
C VAL A 106 5.87 -7.89 -10.31
N PHE A 107 4.69 -8.15 -9.73
CA PHE A 107 4.41 -7.93 -8.33
C PHE A 107 3.40 -8.92 -7.75
N ALA A 108 3.73 -9.50 -6.60
CA ALA A 108 2.82 -10.32 -5.80
C ALA A 108 2.89 -9.89 -4.33
N MET A 109 1.76 -9.88 -3.67
CA MET A 109 1.63 -9.63 -2.23
C MET A 109 1.62 -10.95 -1.49
N ASN A 110 2.36 -11.03 -0.38
CA ASN A 110 2.34 -12.16 0.53
C ASN A 110 1.68 -11.73 1.83
N ALA A 111 0.84 -12.60 2.40
CA ALA A 111 0.34 -12.40 3.74
C ALA A 111 1.47 -12.51 4.76
N SER A 112 1.36 -11.77 5.86
CA SER A 112 2.25 -11.90 7.00
C SER A 112 2.10 -13.29 7.66
N GLU A 113 3.12 -13.72 8.42
CA GLU A 113 3.08 -15.01 9.11
C GLU A 113 1.84 -15.13 10.01
N GLY A 114 1.08 -16.19 9.84
CA GLY A 114 -0.17 -16.43 10.57
C GLY A 114 -1.37 -15.61 10.11
N CYS A 115 -1.24 -14.83 9.03
CA CYS A 115 -2.30 -14.01 8.43
C CYS A 115 -2.75 -14.56 7.07
N LYS A 116 -3.83 -13.99 6.56
CA LYS A 116 -4.36 -14.22 5.22
C LYS A 116 -4.72 -12.89 4.57
N LEU A 117 -4.54 -12.81 3.27
CA LEU A 117 -5.07 -11.74 2.44
C LEU A 117 -6.53 -12.07 2.13
N ILE A 118 -7.43 -11.16 2.47
CA ILE A 118 -8.81 -11.22 2.01
C ILE A 118 -8.91 -10.32 0.78
N VAL A 119 -9.13 -10.95 -0.35
CA VAL A 119 -9.24 -10.31 -1.66
C VAL A 119 -10.72 -10.17 -1.99
N LEU A 120 -11.24 -8.96 -1.97
CA LEU A 120 -12.62 -8.65 -2.36
C LEU A 120 -12.64 -8.36 -3.85
N ASN A 121 -13.45 -9.10 -4.60
CA ASN A 121 -13.54 -8.99 -6.05
C ASN A 121 -14.73 -8.12 -6.46
N PHE A 122 -14.51 -7.23 -7.42
CA PHE A 122 -15.52 -6.34 -7.97
C PHE A 122 -15.50 -6.40 -9.50
N ASP A 123 -16.66 -6.60 -10.10
CA ASP A 123 -16.86 -6.44 -11.55
C ASP A 123 -17.29 -5.00 -11.82
N VAL A 124 -16.49 -4.28 -12.57
CA VAL A 124 -16.75 -2.89 -12.96
C VAL A 124 -17.20 -2.89 -14.41
N GLN A 125 -18.49 -2.71 -14.63
CA GLN A 125 -19.10 -2.74 -15.95
C GLN A 125 -19.33 -1.33 -16.48
N ASN A 126 -18.90 -1.08 -17.70
CA ASN A 126 -19.30 0.11 -18.47
C ASN A 126 -20.66 -0.13 -19.13
N THR A 127 -21.72 0.48 -18.60
CA THR A 127 -23.09 0.40 -19.14
C THR A 127 -23.38 1.52 -20.12
N GLY A 128 -22.43 2.41 -20.37
CA GLY A 128 -22.54 3.50 -21.33
C GLY A 128 -22.33 3.05 -22.77
N GLY A 129 -22.65 3.94 -23.69
CA GLY A 129 -22.46 3.73 -25.14
C GLY A 129 -21.09 4.19 -25.68
N GLN A 130 -20.20 4.61 -24.81
CA GLN A 130 -18.85 5.10 -25.14
C GLN A 130 -17.84 4.51 -24.15
N ASP A 131 -16.57 4.54 -24.51
CA ASP A 131 -15.50 4.11 -23.64
C ASP A 131 -15.49 4.92 -22.33
N LEU A 132 -15.38 4.22 -21.20
CA LEU A 132 -15.32 4.82 -19.86
C LEU A 132 -13.86 4.93 -19.44
N ASN A 133 -13.36 6.16 -19.28
CA ASN A 133 -12.08 6.41 -18.66
C ASN A 133 -12.25 6.47 -17.15
N LEU A 134 -11.73 5.46 -16.47
CA LEU A 134 -11.81 5.32 -15.02
C LEU A 134 -10.47 5.73 -14.38
N ASP A 135 -10.49 6.73 -13.52
CA ASP A 135 -9.33 7.21 -12.75
C ASP A 135 -9.69 7.27 -11.27
N MET A 136 -9.63 6.11 -10.61
CA MET A 136 -9.93 5.97 -9.18
C MET A 136 -8.89 6.66 -8.32
N LEU A 137 -7.63 6.70 -8.77
CA LEU A 137 -6.54 7.33 -8.05
C LEU A 137 -6.79 8.84 -7.84
N SER A 138 -7.25 9.54 -8.87
CA SER A 138 -7.55 10.98 -8.78
C SER A 138 -8.74 11.29 -7.88
N LEU A 139 -9.67 10.37 -7.68
CA LEU A 139 -10.79 10.51 -6.74
C LEU A 139 -10.32 10.49 -5.29
N GLY A 140 -9.16 9.90 -5.00
CA GLY A 140 -8.57 9.85 -3.67
C GLY A 140 -9.44 9.13 -2.64
N THR A 141 -10.31 8.22 -3.10
CA THR A 141 -11.22 7.47 -2.23
C THR A 141 -10.44 6.47 -1.40
N LYS A 142 -10.60 6.56 -0.09
CA LYS A 142 -10.04 5.60 0.87
C LYS A 142 -11.11 4.62 1.27
N PHE A 143 -10.76 3.34 1.22
CA PHE A 143 -11.64 2.23 1.57
C PHE A 143 -11.21 1.63 2.90
N LYS A 144 -12.17 1.39 3.79
CA LYS A 144 -11.98 0.59 5.00
C LYS A 144 -12.92 -0.62 4.93
N ILE A 145 -12.42 -1.76 5.37
CA ILE A 145 -13.12 -3.04 5.34
C ILE A 145 -13.35 -3.48 6.79
N SER A 146 -14.60 -3.74 7.14
CA SER A 146 -15.01 -4.36 8.40
C SER A 146 -15.55 -5.75 8.10
N LEU A 147 -15.03 -6.76 8.77
CA LEU A 147 -15.45 -8.15 8.65
C LEU A 147 -16.15 -8.56 9.93
N ASN A 148 -17.35 -9.14 9.84
CA ASN A 148 -18.15 -9.61 10.97
C ASN A 148 -18.35 -8.54 12.07
N GLY A 149 -18.45 -7.27 11.68
CA GLY A 149 -18.62 -6.17 12.63
C GLY A 149 -17.36 -5.79 13.43
N ALA A 150 -16.20 -6.35 13.07
CA ALA A 150 -14.93 -5.93 13.66
C ALA A 150 -14.56 -4.48 13.29
N SER A 151 -13.64 -3.87 14.03
CA SER A 151 -13.15 -2.53 13.74
C SER A 151 -12.68 -2.41 12.28
N PRO A 152 -13.13 -1.38 11.53
CA PRO A 152 -12.77 -1.20 10.14
C PRO A 152 -11.26 -1.00 9.97
N LYS A 153 -10.64 -1.75 9.05
CA LYS A 153 -9.24 -1.62 8.66
C LYS A 153 -9.14 -1.02 7.26
N TYR A 154 -8.15 -0.18 7.02
CA TYR A 154 -7.89 0.31 5.66
C TYR A 154 -7.60 -0.86 4.72
N ALA A 155 -8.12 -0.77 3.49
CA ALA A 155 -7.65 -1.60 2.40
C ALA A 155 -6.15 -1.34 2.19
N LEU A 156 -5.40 -2.39 1.89
CA LEU A 156 -3.97 -2.29 1.62
C LEU A 156 -3.75 -1.46 0.34
N THR A 157 -2.79 -0.57 0.39
CA THR A 157 -2.32 0.10 -0.82
C THR A 157 -1.44 -0.87 -1.59
N THR A 158 -1.81 -1.17 -2.82
CA THR A 158 -1.11 -2.15 -3.64
C THR A 158 -0.49 -1.51 -4.89
N MET A 159 0.40 -2.23 -5.55
CA MET A 159 0.94 -1.88 -6.88
C MET A 159 0.32 -2.77 -7.97
N LEU A 160 -0.82 -3.39 -7.67
CA LEU A 160 -1.54 -4.21 -8.62
C LEU A 160 -2.25 -3.33 -9.66
N GLU A 161 -2.22 -3.73 -10.90
CA GLU A 161 -2.89 -3.02 -11.99
C GLU A 161 -4.41 -2.99 -11.82
N ASN A 162 -4.96 -3.99 -11.09
CA ASN A 162 -6.39 -4.11 -10.82
C ASN A 162 -6.79 -3.70 -9.39
N ASP A 163 -6.01 -2.86 -8.71
CA ASP A 163 -6.40 -2.30 -7.40
C ASP A 163 -7.49 -1.25 -7.59
N LEU A 164 -8.70 -1.51 -7.07
CA LEU A 164 -9.85 -0.61 -7.18
C LEU A 164 -9.56 0.79 -6.62
N ALA A 165 -8.75 0.90 -5.58
CA ALA A 165 -8.46 2.19 -4.95
C ALA A 165 -7.56 3.09 -5.82
N SER A 166 -6.78 2.51 -6.71
CA SER A 166 -5.78 3.22 -7.51
C SER A 166 -5.87 2.96 -9.02
N TYR A 167 -6.89 2.23 -9.47
CA TYR A 167 -7.07 1.88 -10.88
C TYR A 167 -7.12 3.10 -11.78
N ILE A 168 -6.35 3.04 -12.86
CA ILE A 168 -6.41 3.99 -13.97
C ILE A 168 -6.48 3.18 -15.28
N GLY A 169 -7.59 3.29 -16.00
CA GLY A 169 -7.77 2.53 -17.23
C GLY A 169 -8.99 2.96 -18.02
N THR A 170 -9.16 2.35 -19.18
CA THR A 170 -10.30 2.57 -20.07
C THR A 170 -11.08 1.28 -20.23
N ILE A 171 -12.35 1.28 -19.87
CA ILE A 171 -13.26 0.15 -20.06
C ILE A 171 -14.09 0.42 -21.32
N PRO A 172 -13.99 -0.39 -22.38
CA PRO A 172 -14.76 -0.19 -23.60
C PRO A 172 -16.27 -0.19 -23.36
N ALA A 173 -17.03 0.44 -24.26
CA ALA A 173 -18.49 0.44 -24.18
C ALA A 173 -19.06 -0.99 -24.09
N GLY A 174 -19.82 -1.28 -23.03
CA GLY A 174 -20.39 -2.61 -22.74
C GLY A 174 -19.36 -3.63 -22.24
N GLY A 175 -18.10 -3.24 -22.03
CA GLY A 175 -17.07 -4.08 -21.45
C GLY A 175 -17.10 -4.06 -19.92
N SER A 176 -16.32 -4.95 -19.29
CA SER A 176 -16.10 -4.96 -17.85
C SER A 176 -14.65 -5.24 -17.50
N GLU A 177 -14.28 -4.87 -16.27
CA GLU A 177 -12.95 -5.07 -15.69
C GLU A 177 -13.09 -5.63 -14.28
N ASN A 178 -12.25 -6.60 -13.91
CA ASN A 178 -12.25 -7.16 -12.56
C ASN A 178 -11.22 -6.43 -11.70
N LEU A 179 -11.71 -5.69 -10.69
CA LEU A 179 -10.89 -4.95 -9.75
C LEU A 179 -10.98 -5.53 -8.35
N VAL A 180 -9.97 -5.28 -7.52
CA VAL A 180 -9.90 -5.86 -6.18
C VAL A 180 -9.64 -4.82 -5.10
N LEU A 181 -10.12 -5.11 -3.88
CA LEU A 181 -9.65 -4.49 -2.65
C LEU A 181 -9.10 -5.58 -1.74
N ILE A 182 -7.99 -5.34 -1.09
CA ILE A 182 -7.31 -6.34 -0.27
C ILE A 182 -7.17 -5.83 1.15
N CYS A 183 -7.45 -6.67 2.13
CA CYS A 183 -7.07 -6.43 3.51
C CYS A 183 -6.41 -7.69 4.10
N GLU A 184 -5.64 -7.50 5.17
CA GLU A 184 -4.99 -8.60 5.87
C GLU A 184 -5.66 -8.84 7.22
N ILE A 185 -5.93 -10.11 7.53
CA ILE A 185 -6.50 -10.55 8.80
C ILE A 185 -5.74 -11.77 9.33
N LYS A 186 -5.98 -12.12 10.59
CA LYS A 186 -5.44 -13.35 11.15
C LYS A 186 -6.05 -14.56 10.44
N GLY A 187 -5.23 -15.59 10.19
CA GLY A 187 -5.66 -16.77 9.45
C GLY A 187 -6.84 -17.52 10.09
N GLU A 188 -6.94 -17.50 11.43
CA GLU A 188 -8.07 -18.08 12.16
C GLU A 188 -9.40 -17.36 11.91
N GLU A 189 -9.40 -16.10 11.55
CA GLU A 189 -10.58 -15.30 11.25
C GLU A 189 -11.06 -15.48 9.81
N ALA A 190 -10.19 -15.94 8.90
CA ALA A 190 -10.46 -16.03 7.47
C ALA A 190 -11.50 -17.08 7.06
N GLY A 191 -11.73 -18.08 7.92
CA GLY A 191 -12.66 -19.18 7.63
C GLY A 191 -14.12 -18.91 7.99
N ALA A 192 -14.45 -17.77 8.61
CA ALA A 192 -15.78 -17.49 9.19
C ALA A 192 -16.27 -16.06 8.87
N ILE A 193 -16.06 -15.60 7.63
CA ILE A 193 -16.54 -14.28 7.22
C ILE A 193 -17.97 -14.39 6.75
N GLU A 194 -18.91 -13.84 7.53
CA GLU A 194 -20.36 -13.86 7.24
C GLU A 194 -20.84 -12.50 6.72
N THR A 195 -20.24 -11.41 7.21
CA THR A 195 -20.64 -10.07 6.82
C THR A 195 -19.41 -9.23 6.48
N ILE A 196 -19.51 -8.48 5.40
CA ILE A 196 -18.47 -7.56 4.96
C ILE A 196 -19.11 -6.19 4.80
N ARG A 197 -18.56 -5.17 5.49
CA ARG A 197 -18.96 -3.79 5.32
C ARG A 197 -17.78 -2.97 4.80
N LEU A 198 -18.03 -2.26 3.73
CA LEU A 198 -17.09 -1.31 3.14
C LEU A 198 -17.44 0.10 3.64
N SER A 199 -16.47 0.84 4.11
CA SER A 199 -16.61 2.27 4.39
C SER A 199 -15.73 3.04 3.40
N MET A 200 -16.29 4.07 2.81
CA MET A 200 -15.67 4.90 1.78
C MET A 200 -15.54 6.33 2.29
N ARG A 201 -14.39 6.95 2.05
CA ARG A 201 -14.14 8.34 2.39
C ARG A 201 -13.33 9.04 1.31
N ASN A 202 -13.79 10.22 0.88
CA ASN A 202 -13.05 11.11 -0.01
C ASN A 202 -13.35 12.58 0.34
N ALA A 203 -12.96 13.51 -0.53
CA ALA A 203 -13.21 14.93 -0.33
C ALA A 203 -14.70 15.31 -0.27
N SER A 204 -15.60 14.46 -0.82
CA SER A 204 -17.06 14.69 -0.86
C SER A 204 -17.77 14.18 0.40
N GLY A 205 -17.08 13.44 1.29
CA GLY A 205 -17.65 12.92 2.54
C GLY A 205 -17.37 11.46 2.80
N GLU A 206 -18.30 10.81 3.51
CA GLU A 206 -18.22 9.39 3.90
C GLU A 206 -19.52 8.66 3.55
N ALA A 207 -19.39 7.39 3.19
CA ALA A 207 -20.51 6.49 2.96
C ALA A 207 -20.14 5.06 3.35
N GLY A 208 -21.16 4.23 3.58
CA GLY A 208 -21.00 2.81 3.83
C GLY A 208 -21.65 1.97 2.73
N LEU A 209 -21.27 0.68 2.65
CA LEU A 209 -21.88 -0.31 1.79
C LEU A 209 -21.72 -1.68 2.43
N THR A 210 -22.82 -2.42 2.58
CA THR A 210 -22.76 -3.82 2.98
C THR A 210 -22.64 -4.68 1.73
N LEU A 211 -21.61 -5.51 1.68
CA LEU A 211 -21.36 -6.42 0.56
C LEU A 211 -22.04 -7.78 0.86
N ASN A 212 -22.84 -8.27 -0.09
CA ASN A 212 -23.60 -9.52 0.01
C ASN A 212 -23.29 -10.46 -1.17
#